data_8a1f94f8f7fd460d9cb0a18aa9e82484
#
_entry.id   8a1f94f8f7fd460d9cb0a18aa9e82484
#
_cell.length_a   1.000
_cell.length_b   1.000
_cell.length_c   1.000
_cell.angle_alpha   90.00
_cell.angle_beta   90.00
_cell.angle_gamma   90.00
#
_symmetry.space_group_name_H-M   'P 1'
#
loop_
_entity.id
_entity.type
_entity.pdbx_description
1 polymer ?
#
loop_
_entity_poly.entity_id
_entity_poly.type
_entity_poly.pdbx_seq_one_letter_code
_entity_poly.pdbx_strand_id
1 'polypeptide(L)'
;MGSAFPNSSFIGIDFSTEAVNVALTEAEAMSLTNVDFYQQDAAEIETSEKFDFITTFDAVHDQARPREMVASIFKVLKPGGYWLCADLCASSHLGENLDHPIGTFGYTVSCMHCMSVSLAYGGEGLGAMWGAQQAREIFTNAGFLLSLIHI
;
A
#
# COMPACT_ATOMS: atom_id res chain seq x y z
N MET A 1 11.20 -10.00 -6.52
CA MET A 1 11.16 -10.82 -5.29
C MET A 1 11.18 -12.31 -5.62
N GLY A 2 10.29 -12.85 -6.46
CA GLY A 2 10.21 -14.27 -6.78
C GLY A 2 11.54 -14.93 -7.19
N SER A 3 12.29 -14.29 -8.09
CA SER A 3 13.62 -14.77 -8.52
C SER A 3 14.67 -14.77 -7.38
N ALA A 4 14.62 -13.79 -6.48
CA ALA A 4 15.59 -13.64 -5.39
C ALA A 4 15.31 -14.58 -4.21
N PHE A 5 14.07 -15.03 -4.06
CA PHE A 5 13.61 -15.86 -2.95
C PHE A 5 12.85 -17.10 -3.47
N PRO A 6 13.56 -18.08 -4.05
CA PRO A 6 12.91 -19.22 -4.73
C PRO A 6 12.15 -20.17 -3.78
N ASN A 7 12.40 -20.10 -2.48
CA ASN A 7 11.73 -20.89 -1.46
C ASN A 7 10.53 -20.19 -0.82
N SER A 8 10.13 -19.02 -1.34
CA SER A 8 8.98 -18.26 -0.88
C SER A 8 7.93 -18.20 -1.99
N SER A 9 6.66 -18.17 -1.62
CA SER A 9 5.55 -17.90 -2.54
C SER A 9 5.12 -16.45 -2.39
N PHE A 10 4.75 -15.81 -3.49
CA PHE A 10 4.34 -14.41 -3.55
C PHE A 10 2.97 -14.29 -4.18
N ILE A 11 2.17 -13.40 -3.63
CA ILE A 11 0.87 -13.00 -4.19
C ILE A 11 0.88 -11.49 -4.36
N GLY A 12 0.62 -11.03 -5.59
CA GLY A 12 0.36 -9.65 -5.91
C GLY A 12 -1.14 -9.40 -6.08
N ILE A 13 -1.63 -8.30 -5.53
CA ILE A 13 -3.03 -7.91 -5.62
C ILE A 13 -3.09 -6.49 -6.18
N ASP A 14 -3.91 -6.28 -7.19
CA ASP A 14 -4.23 -4.96 -7.74
C ASP A 14 -5.68 -4.95 -8.22
N PHE A 15 -6.36 -3.81 -8.11
CA PHE A 15 -7.73 -3.69 -8.62
C PHE A 15 -7.78 -3.51 -10.15
N SER A 16 -6.67 -3.11 -10.78
CA SER A 16 -6.55 -2.91 -12.21
C SER A 16 -6.31 -4.22 -12.94
N THR A 17 -7.25 -4.61 -13.80
CA THR A 17 -7.09 -5.77 -14.70
C THR A 17 -5.85 -5.60 -15.59
N GLU A 18 -5.58 -4.39 -16.05
CA GLU A 18 -4.43 -4.10 -16.92
C GLU A 18 -3.12 -4.33 -16.17
N ALA A 19 -2.99 -3.81 -14.94
CA ALA A 19 -1.79 -3.99 -14.12
C ALA A 19 -1.55 -5.49 -13.83
N VAL A 20 -2.58 -6.23 -13.48
CA VAL A 20 -2.49 -7.68 -13.23
C VAL A 20 -2.05 -8.44 -14.48
N ASN A 21 -2.61 -8.12 -15.66
CA ASN A 21 -2.22 -8.77 -16.92
C ASN A 21 -0.77 -8.48 -17.31
N VAL A 22 -0.29 -7.25 -17.10
CA VAL A 22 1.12 -6.91 -17.30
C VAL A 22 2.01 -7.72 -16.35
N ALA A 23 1.67 -7.76 -15.06
CA ALA A 23 2.44 -8.49 -14.05
C ALA A 23 2.51 -10.00 -14.36
N LEU A 24 1.40 -10.61 -14.79
CA LEU A 24 1.37 -12.02 -15.23
C LEU A 24 2.28 -12.27 -16.43
N THR A 25 2.23 -11.38 -17.43
CA THR A 25 3.06 -11.47 -18.63
C THR A 25 4.56 -11.37 -18.29
N GLU A 26 4.92 -10.46 -17.39
CA GLU A 26 6.31 -10.30 -16.93
C GLU A 26 6.78 -11.52 -16.12
N ALA A 27 5.94 -12.05 -15.24
CA ALA A 27 6.26 -13.25 -14.47
C ALA A 27 6.51 -14.46 -15.38
N GLU A 28 5.70 -14.65 -16.42
CA GLU A 28 5.88 -15.68 -17.42
C GLU A 28 7.19 -15.48 -18.21
N ALA A 29 7.46 -14.27 -18.68
CA ALA A 29 8.69 -13.93 -19.40
C ALA A 29 9.96 -14.19 -18.56
N MET A 30 9.86 -14.00 -17.24
CA MET A 30 10.91 -14.29 -16.28
C MET A 30 10.94 -15.75 -15.81
N SER A 31 10.03 -16.60 -16.30
CA SER A 31 9.86 -17.99 -15.89
C SER A 31 9.72 -18.17 -14.37
N LEU A 32 9.01 -17.26 -13.71
CA LEU A 32 8.73 -17.35 -12.28
C LEU A 32 7.58 -18.33 -12.03
N THR A 33 7.80 -19.30 -11.14
CA THR A 33 6.81 -20.34 -10.79
C THR A 33 6.26 -20.20 -9.37
N ASN A 34 6.71 -19.17 -8.65
CA ASN A 34 6.39 -18.92 -7.26
C ASN A 34 5.74 -17.55 -7.02
N VAL A 35 5.13 -16.99 -8.06
CA VAL A 35 4.45 -15.69 -8.01
C VAL A 35 3.09 -15.80 -8.69
N ASP A 36 2.04 -15.41 -8.00
CA ASP A 36 0.68 -15.31 -8.52
C ASP A 36 0.17 -13.87 -8.41
N PHE A 37 -0.73 -13.47 -9.32
CA PHE A 37 -1.34 -12.14 -9.32
C PHE A 37 -2.86 -12.26 -9.44
N TYR A 38 -3.57 -11.47 -8.63
CA TYR A 38 -5.03 -11.45 -8.60
C TYR A 38 -5.58 -10.04 -8.73
N GLN A 39 -6.61 -9.91 -9.58
CA GLN A 39 -7.40 -8.68 -9.61
C GLN A 39 -8.35 -8.66 -8.41
N GLN A 40 -8.07 -7.79 -7.45
CA GLN A 40 -8.86 -7.68 -6.23
C GLN A 40 -8.70 -6.28 -5.62
N ASP A 41 -9.77 -5.77 -4.99
CA ASP A 41 -9.69 -4.59 -4.15
C ASP A 41 -8.98 -4.94 -2.82
N ALA A 42 -7.89 -4.24 -2.53
CA ALA A 42 -7.13 -4.46 -1.31
C ALA A 42 -7.89 -4.10 -0.02
N ALA A 43 -8.98 -3.33 -0.13
CA ALA A 43 -9.90 -3.09 0.98
C ALA A 43 -10.72 -4.33 1.37
N GLU A 44 -10.81 -5.32 0.48
CA GLU A 44 -11.61 -6.54 0.67
C GLU A 44 -10.82 -7.79 0.26
N ILE A 45 -9.65 -8.02 0.89
CA ILE A 45 -8.82 -9.19 0.55
C ILE A 45 -9.56 -10.48 0.93
N GLU A 46 -9.99 -11.20 -0.10
CA GLU A 46 -10.69 -12.49 0.03
C GLU A 46 -9.69 -13.63 -0.13
N THR A 47 -9.21 -14.16 0.97
CA THR A 47 -8.35 -15.33 0.99
C THR A 47 -8.49 -16.10 2.30
N SER A 48 -8.35 -17.43 2.23
CA SER A 48 -8.19 -18.27 3.42
C SER A 48 -6.73 -18.35 3.89
N GLU A 49 -5.80 -17.90 3.05
CA GLU A 49 -4.38 -17.93 3.37
C GLU A 49 -4.01 -16.82 4.36
N LYS A 50 -2.92 -17.06 5.08
CA LYS A 50 -2.31 -16.09 5.97
C LYS A 50 -0.88 -15.87 5.55
N PHE A 51 -0.46 -14.59 5.56
CA PHE A 51 0.85 -14.17 5.10
C PHE A 51 1.82 -13.94 6.26
N ASP A 52 3.07 -14.34 6.07
CA ASP A 52 4.16 -14.06 7.01
C ASP A 52 4.62 -12.61 6.87
N PHE A 53 4.56 -12.07 5.65
CA PHE A 53 5.04 -10.74 5.33
C PHE A 53 4.19 -10.13 4.21
N ILE A 54 3.76 -8.88 4.41
CA ILE A 54 3.04 -8.09 3.40
C ILE A 54 3.82 -6.80 3.14
N THR A 55 3.82 -6.33 1.92
CA THR A 55 4.44 -5.06 1.54
C THR A 55 3.47 -4.18 0.78
N THR A 56 3.51 -2.88 1.05
CA THR A 56 2.85 -1.85 0.26
C THR A 56 3.84 -0.69 0.06
N PHE A 57 3.92 -0.19 -1.17
CA PHE A 57 4.80 0.91 -1.54
C PHE A 57 3.95 1.99 -2.21
N ASP A 58 3.87 3.17 -1.60
CA ASP A 58 3.08 4.32 -2.06
C ASP A 58 1.63 3.96 -2.47
N ALA A 59 1.01 2.99 -1.78
CA ALA A 59 -0.25 2.42 -2.21
C ALA A 59 -1.43 2.70 -1.26
N VAL A 60 -1.18 3.00 0.01
CA VAL A 60 -2.25 3.20 1.00
C VAL A 60 -2.96 4.52 0.76
N HIS A 61 -2.21 5.56 0.47
CA HIS A 61 -2.75 6.91 0.31
C HIS A 61 -3.57 7.13 -0.98
N ASP A 62 -3.42 6.23 -1.96
CA ASP A 62 -4.16 6.26 -3.21
C ASP A 62 -5.55 5.59 -3.10
N GLN A 63 -5.74 4.78 -2.06
CA GLN A 63 -6.97 4.00 -1.93
C GLN A 63 -8.19 4.87 -1.69
N ALA A 64 -9.32 4.43 -2.23
CA ALA A 64 -10.61 4.99 -1.88
C ALA A 64 -10.99 4.68 -0.41
N ARG A 65 -10.68 3.46 0.04
CA ARG A 65 -11.00 2.94 1.37
C ARG A 65 -9.74 2.51 2.13
N PRO A 66 -8.84 3.46 2.49
CA PRO A 66 -7.54 3.13 3.08
C PRO A 66 -7.66 2.44 4.45
N ARG A 67 -8.65 2.79 5.25
CA ARG A 67 -8.86 2.19 6.57
C ARG A 67 -9.29 0.72 6.46
N GLU A 68 -10.17 0.41 5.52
CA GLU A 68 -10.61 -0.95 5.21
C GLU A 68 -9.45 -1.78 4.63
N MET A 69 -8.63 -1.19 3.75
CA MET A 69 -7.43 -1.84 3.25
C MET A 69 -6.49 -2.23 4.39
N VAL A 70 -6.19 -1.31 5.30
CA VAL A 70 -5.31 -1.57 6.45
C VAL A 70 -5.89 -2.64 7.38
N ALA A 71 -7.20 -2.60 7.63
CA ALA A 71 -7.88 -3.63 8.41
C ALA A 71 -7.85 -5.00 7.70
N SER A 72 -8.01 -5.01 6.38
CA SER A 72 -7.93 -6.22 5.57
C SER A 72 -6.52 -6.84 5.60
N ILE A 73 -5.47 -6.01 5.48
CA ILE A 73 -4.07 -6.44 5.64
C ILE A 73 -3.84 -7.06 7.03
N PHE A 74 -4.32 -6.40 8.09
CA PHE A 74 -4.18 -6.92 9.45
C PHE A 74 -4.87 -8.30 9.61
N LYS A 75 -6.04 -8.47 9.02
CA LYS A 75 -6.83 -9.70 9.06
C LYS A 75 -6.11 -10.87 8.39
N VAL A 76 -5.37 -10.64 7.31
CA VAL A 76 -4.70 -11.71 6.54
C VAL A 76 -3.25 -11.96 6.95
N LEU A 77 -2.67 -11.15 7.82
CA LEU A 77 -1.38 -11.45 8.43
C LEU A 77 -1.49 -12.60 9.44
N LYS A 78 -0.44 -13.42 9.51
CA LYS A 78 -0.25 -14.39 10.59
C LYS A 78 0.03 -13.68 11.91
N PRO A 79 -0.33 -14.29 13.05
CA PRO A 79 0.18 -13.81 14.35
C PRO A 79 1.72 -13.74 14.34
N GLY A 80 2.27 -12.56 14.62
CA GLY A 80 3.72 -12.31 14.53
C GLY A 80 4.25 -12.03 13.13
N GLY A 81 3.38 -11.97 12.13
CA GLY A 81 3.74 -11.50 10.79
C GLY A 81 4.01 -10.00 10.74
N TYR A 82 4.65 -9.54 9.68
CA TYR A 82 5.05 -8.15 9.50
C TYR A 82 4.40 -7.55 8.25
N TRP A 83 4.02 -6.29 8.37
CA TRP A 83 3.66 -5.45 7.23
C TRP A 83 4.68 -4.31 7.09
N LEU A 84 5.32 -4.23 5.93
CA LEU A 84 6.18 -3.11 5.53
C LEU A 84 5.34 -2.16 4.66
N CYS A 85 5.04 -1.00 5.20
CA CYS A 85 4.44 0.11 4.48
C CYS A 85 5.51 1.18 4.24
N ALA A 86 5.85 1.42 2.97
CA ALA A 86 6.69 2.53 2.57
C ALA A 86 5.83 3.61 1.93
N ASP A 87 5.97 4.84 2.39
CA ASP A 87 5.20 5.99 1.92
C ASP A 87 6.00 7.29 2.12
N LEU A 88 5.55 8.38 1.51
CA LEU A 88 6.20 9.68 1.65
C LEU A 88 6.27 10.12 3.11
N CYS A 89 7.48 10.47 3.56
CA CYS A 89 7.70 10.97 4.90
C CYS A 89 7.30 12.44 4.97
N ALA A 90 6.09 12.72 5.42
CA ALA A 90 5.54 14.06 5.61
C ALA A 90 4.83 14.18 6.95
N SER A 91 4.54 15.40 7.38
CA SER A 91 3.59 15.67 8.46
C SER A 91 2.15 15.73 7.91
N SER A 92 1.19 15.30 8.71
CA SER A 92 -0.24 15.48 8.41
C SER A 92 -0.69 16.95 8.52
N HIS A 93 0.18 17.84 9.00
CA HIS A 93 -0.08 19.26 9.16
C HIS A 93 0.65 20.04 8.08
N LEU A 94 -0.07 20.67 7.16
CA LEU A 94 0.49 21.44 6.04
C LEU A 94 1.59 22.43 6.48
N GLY A 95 1.37 23.15 7.59
CA GLY A 95 2.31 24.13 8.10
C GLY A 95 3.67 23.57 8.50
N GLU A 96 3.74 22.27 8.83
CA GLU A 96 5.00 21.58 9.18
C GLU A 96 5.76 21.08 7.94
N ASN A 97 5.15 21.16 6.75
CA ASN A 97 5.76 20.75 5.49
C ASN A 97 6.19 21.94 4.62
N LEU A 98 6.16 23.18 5.12
CA LEU A 98 6.51 24.37 4.33
C LEU A 98 7.96 24.31 3.82
N ASP A 99 8.87 23.82 4.65
CA ASP A 99 10.30 23.67 4.32
C ASP A 99 10.64 22.23 3.87
N HIS A 100 9.62 21.40 3.59
CA HIS A 100 9.86 20.02 3.16
C HIS A 100 10.53 20.02 1.77
N PRO A 101 11.66 19.32 1.57
CA PRO A 101 12.48 19.43 0.36
C PRO A 101 11.74 19.09 -0.94
N ILE A 102 10.75 18.22 -0.87
CA ILE A 102 9.89 17.87 -2.02
C ILE A 102 8.41 18.23 -1.78
N GLY A 103 8.12 19.12 -0.81
CA GLY A 103 6.74 19.43 -0.41
C GLY A 103 5.89 19.92 -1.57
N THR A 104 6.36 20.90 -2.34
CA THR A 104 5.64 21.42 -3.52
C THR A 104 5.34 20.32 -4.54
N PHE A 105 6.31 19.47 -4.83
CA PHE A 105 6.13 18.33 -5.74
C PHE A 105 5.12 17.33 -5.16
N GLY A 106 5.29 16.92 -3.90
CA GLY A 106 4.42 15.96 -3.22
C GLY A 106 2.96 16.40 -3.19
N TYR A 107 2.67 17.66 -2.82
CA TYR A 107 1.31 18.20 -2.85
C TYR A 107 0.76 18.33 -4.27
N THR A 108 1.58 18.70 -5.25
CA THR A 108 1.14 18.79 -6.64
C THR A 108 0.73 17.41 -7.17
N VAL A 109 1.57 16.39 -7.02
CA VAL A 109 1.25 15.02 -7.44
C VAL A 109 0.04 14.49 -6.67
N SER A 110 -0.02 14.74 -5.36
CA SER A 110 -1.15 14.37 -4.53
C SER A 110 -2.49 14.88 -5.09
N CYS A 111 -2.56 16.18 -5.42
CA CYS A 111 -3.77 16.77 -5.97
C CYS A 111 -4.10 16.29 -7.39
N MET A 112 -3.07 16.07 -8.23
CA MET A 112 -3.27 15.72 -9.63
C MET A 112 -3.53 14.22 -9.85
N HIS A 113 -3.12 13.36 -8.92
CA HIS A 113 -3.23 11.91 -9.06
C HIS A 113 -3.87 11.27 -7.81
N CYS A 114 -3.16 11.18 -6.70
CA CYS A 114 -3.55 10.37 -5.55
C CYS A 114 -4.93 10.74 -4.99
N MET A 115 -5.13 12.01 -4.65
CA MET A 115 -6.42 12.50 -4.14
C MET A 115 -7.52 12.40 -5.19
N SER A 116 -7.24 12.79 -6.44
CA SER A 116 -8.25 12.79 -7.51
C SER A 116 -8.71 11.37 -7.84
N VAL A 117 -7.81 10.39 -7.83
CA VAL A 117 -8.16 8.97 -8.03
C VAL A 117 -9.03 8.48 -6.87
N SER A 118 -8.59 8.65 -5.64
CA SER A 118 -9.35 8.24 -4.46
C SER A 118 -10.76 8.86 -4.44
N LEU A 119 -10.86 10.18 -4.63
CA LEU A 119 -12.13 10.91 -4.63
C LEU A 119 -13.04 10.52 -5.80
N ALA A 120 -12.50 10.17 -6.97
CA ALA A 120 -13.28 9.70 -8.12
C ALA A 120 -14.02 8.38 -7.81
N TYR A 121 -13.50 7.58 -6.92
CA TYR A 121 -14.13 6.36 -6.40
C TYR A 121 -14.92 6.58 -5.09
N GLY A 122 -15.21 7.83 -4.74
CA GLY A 122 -15.95 8.17 -3.51
C GLY A 122 -15.16 7.97 -2.22
N GLY A 123 -13.83 7.98 -2.32
CA GLY A 123 -12.92 7.67 -1.22
C GLY A 123 -12.59 8.85 -0.31
N GLU A 124 -11.68 8.60 0.65
CA GLU A 124 -11.27 9.56 1.68
C GLU A 124 -10.35 10.67 1.14
N GLY A 125 -9.65 10.43 0.02
CA GLY A 125 -8.75 11.41 -0.59
C GLY A 125 -7.55 11.76 0.29
N LEU A 126 -6.88 10.79 0.91
CA LEU A 126 -5.71 11.02 1.77
C LEU A 126 -4.60 11.76 1.03
N GLY A 127 -4.25 11.26 -0.16
CA GLY A 127 -3.18 11.81 -0.99
C GLY A 127 -1.77 11.56 -0.46
N ALA A 128 -0.79 11.73 -1.31
CA ALA A 128 0.62 11.38 -1.04
C ALA A 128 1.23 12.08 0.19
N MET A 129 0.68 13.23 0.58
CA MET A 129 1.17 14.02 1.73
C MET A 129 0.30 13.84 2.99
N TRP A 130 -0.37 12.70 3.15
CA TRP A 130 -1.25 12.38 4.28
C TRP A 130 -0.56 12.37 5.64
N GLY A 131 0.72 12.03 5.66
CA GLY A 131 1.63 12.24 6.78
C GLY A 131 1.61 11.18 7.86
N ALA A 132 2.69 11.17 8.63
CA ALA A 132 2.98 10.14 9.61
C ALA A 132 1.97 10.08 10.78
N GLN A 133 1.36 11.19 11.16
CA GLN A 133 0.40 11.23 12.27
C GLN A 133 -0.88 10.49 11.90
N GLN A 134 -1.43 10.76 10.70
CA GLN A 134 -2.62 10.10 10.19
C GLN A 134 -2.36 8.62 9.90
N ALA A 135 -1.20 8.29 9.34
CA ALA A 135 -0.78 6.90 9.13
C ALA A 135 -0.77 6.11 10.45
N ARG A 136 -0.16 6.67 11.51
CA ARG A 136 -0.14 6.05 12.84
C ARG A 136 -1.53 5.80 13.39
N GLU A 137 -2.42 6.79 13.26
CA GLU A 137 -3.81 6.66 13.72
C GLU A 137 -4.49 5.47 13.03
N ILE A 138 -4.44 5.43 11.69
CA ILE A 138 -5.09 4.38 10.90
C ILE A 138 -4.52 3.00 11.26
N PHE A 139 -3.20 2.88 11.33
CA PHE A 139 -2.54 1.60 11.61
C PHE A 139 -2.82 1.10 13.04
N THR A 140 -2.77 2.01 14.03
CA THR A 140 -3.08 1.66 15.42
C THR A 140 -4.53 1.24 15.59
N ASN A 141 -5.46 1.94 14.93
CA ASN A 141 -6.89 1.61 14.97
C ASN A 141 -7.19 0.25 14.33
N ALA A 142 -6.41 -0.18 13.35
CA ALA A 142 -6.51 -1.51 12.76
C ALA A 142 -5.88 -2.63 13.62
N GLY A 143 -5.13 -2.29 14.68
CA GLY A 143 -4.53 -3.24 15.63
C GLY A 143 -3.03 -3.46 15.49
N PHE A 144 -2.35 -2.71 14.59
CA PHE A 144 -0.89 -2.84 14.43
C PHE A 144 -0.13 -2.23 15.61
N LEU A 145 0.93 -2.95 16.01
CA LEU A 145 1.99 -2.39 16.87
C LEU A 145 3.05 -1.79 15.95
N LEU A 146 3.21 -0.46 16.01
CA LEU A 146 4.03 0.28 15.07
C LEU A 146 5.50 0.33 15.48
N SER A 147 6.37 0.04 14.51
CA SER A 147 7.76 0.47 14.52
C SER A 147 7.99 1.38 13.30
N LEU A 148 8.42 2.62 13.53
CA LEU A 148 8.70 3.56 12.45
C LEU A 148 10.21 3.66 12.25
N ILE A 149 10.60 3.49 10.98
CA ILE A 149 11.98 3.69 10.55
C ILE A 149 11.94 4.85 9.57
N HIS A 150 12.64 5.92 9.87
CA HIS A 150 12.94 6.99 8.91
C HIS A 150 14.34 6.75 8.35
N ILE A 151 14.42 6.62 7.04
CA ILE A 151 15.67 6.45 6.31
C ILE A 151 16.01 7.78 5.63
#